data_e20d99b1f221f9c065967f32abcab8f9
#
_entry.id   e20d99b1f221f9c065967f32abcab8f9
#
_cell.length_a   1.000
_cell.length_b   1.000
_cell.length_c   1.000
_cell.angle_alpha   90.00
_cell.angle_beta   90.00
_cell.angle_gamma   90.00
#
_symmetry.space_group_name_H-M   'P 1'
#
loop_
_entity.id
_entity.type
_entity.pdbx_description
1 polymer ?
#
loop_
_entity_poly.entity_id
_entity_poly.type
_entity_poly.pdbx_seq_one_letter_code
_entity_poly.pdbx_strand_id
1 'polypeptide(L)'
;RADGGEAVFVGMRLPYRVQHDEADAAAAVGFVSADETVTVDIAPGVDGLNEQIRLATGTPLDDFTKGNAKARHRMVAQYALAGDRGLLVIGADHAAENVTGFFTKFGDGAADVLPLSGLNKRQARALLRQLGAPRQLWGKVPTADLLDEHVGRTDEDELGLRYDEIDDYLEGRDVP
;
A
#
# COMPACT_ATOMS: atom_id res chain seq x y z
N ARG A 1 -0.33 -17.72 15.17
CA ARG A 1 0.38 -18.44 16.26
C ARG A 1 -0.28 -19.81 16.47
N ALA A 2 -0.12 -20.73 15.50
CA ALA A 2 -0.74 -22.04 15.60
C ALA A 2 0.01 -23.01 16.55
N ASP A 3 1.29 -22.80 16.77
CA ASP A 3 2.17 -23.76 17.47
C ASP A 3 2.86 -23.23 18.73
N GLY A 4 2.33 -22.15 19.35
CA GLY A 4 2.89 -21.58 20.59
C GLY A 4 4.27 -20.88 20.43
N GLY A 5 4.75 -20.73 19.20
CA GLY A 5 5.94 -19.93 18.89
C GLY A 5 5.65 -18.44 19.03
N GLU A 6 6.58 -17.67 19.54
CA GLU A 6 6.53 -16.20 19.53
C GLU A 6 6.73 -15.72 18.09
N ALA A 7 5.64 -15.39 17.39
CA ALA A 7 5.72 -14.65 16.13
C ALA A 7 5.84 -13.16 16.45
N VAL A 8 6.89 -12.53 15.97
CA VAL A 8 7.08 -11.07 16.05
C VAL A 8 6.45 -10.43 14.82
N PHE A 9 5.58 -9.44 15.05
CA PHE A 9 4.98 -8.63 13.99
C PHE A 9 5.58 -7.22 14.01
N VAL A 10 6.28 -6.87 12.92
CA VAL A 10 6.92 -5.55 12.75
C VAL A 10 6.06 -4.72 11.79
N GLY A 11 5.53 -3.60 12.29
CA GLY A 11 4.85 -2.60 11.47
C GLY A 11 5.85 -1.61 10.87
N MET A 12 5.85 -1.43 9.54
CA MET A 12 6.72 -0.45 8.90
C MET A 12 5.91 0.74 8.39
N ARG A 13 6.35 1.95 8.79
CA ARG A 13 5.91 3.22 8.20
C ARG A 13 6.96 3.66 7.17
N LEU A 14 6.53 3.93 5.95
CA LEU A 14 7.40 4.20 4.81
C LEU A 14 6.99 5.53 4.13
N PRO A 15 7.09 6.66 4.87
CA PRO A 15 6.72 7.96 4.33
C PRO A 15 7.67 8.39 3.20
N TYR A 16 7.11 9.14 2.26
CA TYR A 16 7.87 9.95 1.34
C TYR A 16 7.71 11.41 1.77
N ARG A 17 8.68 11.95 2.52
CA ARG A 17 8.63 13.29 3.11
C ARG A 17 7.41 13.48 4.03
N VAL A 18 6.70 14.62 3.91
CA VAL A 18 5.48 14.92 4.69
C VAL A 18 4.29 14.20 4.07
N GLN A 19 3.58 13.42 4.89
CA GLN A 19 2.37 12.70 4.48
C GLN A 19 1.13 13.49 4.87
N HIS A 20 0.21 13.68 3.93
CA HIS A 20 -1.04 14.40 4.18
C HIS A 20 -2.02 13.61 5.06
N ASP A 21 -1.91 12.28 5.06
CA ASP A 21 -2.75 11.37 5.82
C ASP A 21 -2.08 10.83 7.09
N GLU A 22 -1.15 11.59 7.67
CA GLU A 22 -0.40 11.20 8.88
C GLU A 22 -1.30 10.77 10.04
N ALA A 23 -2.46 11.43 10.23
CA ALA A 23 -3.42 11.08 11.27
C ALA A 23 -4.04 9.68 11.05
N ASP A 24 -4.33 9.31 9.80
CA ASP A 24 -4.84 7.98 9.45
C ASP A 24 -3.77 6.92 9.63
N ALA A 25 -2.53 7.23 9.22
CA ALA A 25 -1.39 6.34 9.42
C ALA A 25 -1.14 6.07 10.90
N ALA A 26 -1.18 7.11 11.75
CA ALA A 26 -1.05 6.98 13.20
C ALA A 26 -2.18 6.12 13.81
N ALA A 27 -3.42 6.33 13.36
CA ALA A 27 -4.56 5.52 13.81
C ALA A 27 -4.44 4.06 13.38
N ALA A 28 -3.94 3.79 12.17
CA ALA A 28 -3.70 2.44 11.68
C ALA A 28 -2.62 1.73 12.51
N VAL A 29 -1.50 2.39 12.78
CA VAL A 29 -0.43 1.86 13.63
C VAL A 29 -0.96 1.54 15.03
N GLY A 30 -1.73 2.46 15.63
CA GLY A 30 -2.35 2.26 16.94
C GLY A 30 -3.33 1.09 16.97
N PHE A 31 -4.13 0.90 15.92
CA PHE A 31 -5.09 -0.18 15.82
C PHE A 31 -4.40 -1.54 15.61
N VAL A 32 -3.40 -1.60 14.75
CA VAL A 32 -2.66 -2.83 14.44
C VAL A 32 -1.89 -3.33 15.65
N SER A 33 -1.39 -2.43 16.48
CA SER A 33 -0.64 -2.76 17.72
C SER A 33 0.47 -3.77 17.45
N ALA A 34 1.34 -3.49 16.48
CA ALA A 34 2.49 -4.32 16.16
C ALA A 34 3.44 -4.45 17.38
N ASP A 35 4.17 -5.56 17.46
CA ASP A 35 5.16 -5.77 18.54
C ASP A 35 6.30 -4.73 18.47
N GLU A 36 6.63 -4.30 17.24
CA GLU A 36 7.60 -3.22 16.96
C GLU A 36 7.08 -2.35 15.82
N THR A 37 7.35 -1.05 15.87
CA THR A 37 7.08 -0.12 14.76
C THR A 37 8.38 0.55 14.32
N VAL A 38 8.68 0.45 13.02
CA VAL A 38 9.86 1.05 12.38
C VAL A 38 9.41 2.09 11.36
N THR A 39 10.06 3.25 11.35
CA THR A 39 9.81 4.28 10.33
C THR A 39 11.04 4.48 9.47
N VAL A 40 10.90 4.35 8.14
CA VAL A 40 11.96 4.59 7.17
C VAL A 40 11.46 5.59 6.13
N ASP A 41 12.06 6.78 6.08
CA ASP A 41 11.79 7.75 5.02
C ASP A 41 12.40 7.25 3.71
N ILE A 42 11.55 7.02 2.69
CA ILE A 42 11.99 6.56 1.38
C ILE A 42 12.45 7.70 0.46
N ALA A 43 12.24 8.96 0.85
CA ALA A 43 12.54 10.11 -0.02
C ALA A 43 14.01 10.17 -0.46
N PRO A 44 15.02 9.92 0.39
CA PRO A 44 16.40 9.95 -0.05
C PRO A 44 16.70 8.96 -1.18
N GLY A 45 16.12 7.76 -1.14
CA GLY A 45 16.30 6.74 -2.19
C GLY A 45 15.61 7.11 -3.50
N VAL A 46 14.36 7.55 -3.42
CA VAL A 46 13.58 7.97 -4.59
C VAL A 46 14.19 9.19 -5.27
N ASP A 47 14.55 10.22 -4.47
CA ASP A 47 15.13 11.45 -5.00
C ASP A 47 16.51 11.21 -5.59
N GLY A 48 17.31 10.38 -4.94
CA GLY A 48 18.63 9.97 -5.46
C GLY A 48 18.50 9.23 -6.79
N LEU A 49 17.57 8.28 -6.93
CA LEU A 49 17.32 7.60 -8.20
C LEU A 49 16.87 8.58 -9.29
N ASN A 50 15.92 9.46 -8.98
CA ASN A 50 15.41 10.45 -9.94
C ASN A 50 16.53 11.38 -10.43
N GLU A 51 17.41 11.82 -9.54
CA GLU A 51 18.55 12.66 -9.90
C GLU A 51 19.57 11.90 -10.76
N GLN A 52 19.87 10.65 -10.45
CA GLN A 52 20.79 9.85 -11.29
C GLN A 52 20.22 9.61 -12.69
N ILE A 53 18.92 9.38 -12.82
CA ILE A 53 18.26 9.26 -14.14
C ILE A 53 18.35 10.59 -14.88
N ARG A 54 18.05 11.72 -14.22
CA ARG A 54 18.18 13.05 -14.82
C ARG A 54 19.59 13.34 -15.33
N LEU A 55 20.61 12.98 -14.57
CA LEU A 55 22.02 13.15 -14.98
C LEU A 55 22.39 12.26 -16.17
N ALA A 56 21.85 11.06 -16.24
CA ALA A 56 22.16 10.09 -17.29
C ALA A 56 21.40 10.37 -18.59
N THR A 57 20.15 10.86 -18.51
CA THR A 57 19.23 10.98 -19.65
C THR A 57 18.93 12.42 -20.05
N GLY A 58 19.29 13.39 -19.20
CA GLY A 58 18.98 14.82 -19.37
C GLY A 58 17.60 15.23 -18.84
N THR A 59 16.72 14.28 -18.49
CA THR A 59 15.35 14.55 -17.98
C THR A 59 15.05 13.77 -16.72
N PRO A 60 14.37 14.37 -15.72
CA PRO A 60 13.89 13.63 -14.55
C PRO A 60 12.73 12.70 -14.92
N LEU A 61 12.36 11.83 -13.98
CA LEU A 61 11.14 11.04 -14.09
C LEU A 61 9.91 11.96 -14.10
N ASP A 62 8.90 11.62 -14.89
CA ASP A 62 7.56 12.20 -14.76
C ASP A 62 6.90 11.80 -13.42
N ASP A 63 5.81 12.48 -13.05
CA ASP A 63 5.16 12.29 -11.77
C ASP A 63 4.62 10.85 -11.58
N PHE A 64 4.04 10.27 -12.63
CA PHE A 64 3.53 8.89 -12.60
C PHE A 64 4.65 7.86 -12.41
N THR A 65 5.72 7.99 -13.17
CA THR A 65 6.88 7.10 -13.07
C THR A 65 7.59 7.25 -11.72
N LYS A 66 7.68 8.47 -11.20
CA LYS A 66 8.21 8.75 -9.87
C LYS A 66 7.31 8.16 -8.78
N GLY A 67 5.98 8.21 -8.94
CA GLY A 67 5.02 7.54 -8.06
C GLY A 67 5.28 6.03 -7.98
N ASN A 68 5.44 5.38 -9.12
CA ASN A 68 5.83 3.97 -9.18
C ASN A 68 7.20 3.69 -8.53
N ALA A 69 8.16 4.61 -8.63
CA ALA A 69 9.44 4.50 -7.94
C ALA A 69 9.26 4.56 -6.41
N LYS A 70 8.35 5.41 -5.90
CA LYS A 70 8.02 5.45 -4.45
C LYS A 70 7.49 4.10 -3.97
N ALA A 71 6.51 3.48 -4.67
CA ALA A 71 5.97 2.17 -4.32
C ALA A 71 7.07 1.10 -4.30
N ARG A 72 7.97 1.09 -5.30
CA ARG A 72 9.10 0.15 -5.35
C ARG A 72 10.13 0.39 -4.24
N HIS A 73 10.40 1.62 -3.84
CA HIS A 73 11.29 1.90 -2.70
C HIS A 73 10.69 1.46 -1.37
N ARG A 74 9.37 1.50 -1.21
CA ARG A 74 8.69 0.90 -0.06
C ARG A 74 8.95 -0.60 -0.01
N MET A 75 8.76 -1.31 -1.11
CA MET A 75 9.07 -2.74 -1.23
C MET A 75 10.54 -3.03 -0.90
N VAL A 76 11.48 -2.27 -1.46
CA VAL A 76 12.92 -2.44 -1.17
C VAL A 76 13.22 -2.29 0.32
N ALA A 77 12.63 -1.29 0.98
CA ALA A 77 12.82 -1.09 2.43
C ALA A 77 12.25 -2.25 3.25
N GLN A 78 11.07 -2.77 2.88
CA GLN A 78 10.45 -3.93 3.54
C GLN A 78 11.33 -5.17 3.41
N TYR A 79 11.77 -5.52 2.20
CA TYR A 79 12.60 -6.70 1.98
C TYR A 79 14.01 -6.56 2.56
N ALA A 80 14.57 -5.35 2.60
CA ALA A 80 15.87 -5.10 3.24
C ALA A 80 15.80 -5.41 4.74
N LEU A 81 14.77 -4.90 5.44
CA LEU A 81 14.58 -5.18 6.86
C LEU A 81 14.22 -6.65 7.11
N ALA A 82 13.33 -7.21 6.29
CA ALA A 82 12.91 -8.60 6.42
C ALA A 82 14.09 -9.57 6.22
N GLY A 83 14.92 -9.33 5.22
CA GLY A 83 16.11 -10.14 4.95
C GLY A 83 17.16 -10.06 6.07
N ASP A 84 17.38 -8.86 6.64
CA ASP A 84 18.29 -8.66 7.76
C ASP A 84 17.84 -9.39 9.03
N ARG A 85 16.53 -9.49 9.24
CA ARG A 85 15.91 -10.06 10.45
C ARG A 85 15.33 -11.46 10.29
N GLY A 86 15.39 -12.06 9.11
CA GLY A 86 14.80 -13.38 8.84
C GLY A 86 13.27 -13.38 8.93
N LEU A 87 12.61 -12.31 8.47
CA LEU A 87 11.17 -12.12 8.48
C LEU A 87 10.56 -12.34 7.09
N LEU A 88 9.24 -12.50 7.03
CA LEU A 88 8.44 -12.50 5.81
C LEU A 88 7.76 -11.14 5.61
N VAL A 89 7.65 -10.71 4.35
CA VAL A 89 6.89 -9.52 3.99
C VAL A 89 5.43 -9.90 3.75
N ILE A 90 4.51 -9.20 4.44
CA ILE A 90 3.06 -9.34 4.26
C ILE A 90 2.58 -8.15 3.44
N GLY A 91 1.96 -8.42 2.29
CA GLY A 91 1.34 -7.42 1.43
C GLY A 91 -0.17 -7.34 1.61
N ALA A 92 -0.76 -6.27 1.12
CA ALA A 92 -2.17 -5.94 1.29
C ALA A 92 -2.98 -5.96 -0.02
N ASP A 93 -2.40 -6.38 -1.15
CA ASP A 93 -3.08 -6.45 -2.43
C ASP A 93 -4.31 -7.36 -2.35
N HIS A 94 -5.38 -6.93 -2.99
CA HIS A 94 -6.68 -7.61 -2.94
C HIS A 94 -7.24 -7.86 -4.35
N ALA A 95 -8.34 -8.63 -4.43
CA ALA A 95 -8.89 -9.08 -5.70
C ALA A 95 -9.30 -7.95 -6.66
N ALA A 96 -9.80 -6.82 -6.14
CA ALA A 96 -10.20 -5.69 -6.98
C ALA A 96 -8.99 -5.02 -7.66
N GLU A 97 -7.87 -4.88 -6.98
CA GLU A 97 -6.60 -4.40 -7.56
C GLU A 97 -6.07 -5.38 -8.61
N ASN A 98 -6.13 -6.68 -8.31
CA ASN A 98 -5.66 -7.71 -9.23
C ASN A 98 -6.46 -7.75 -10.54
N VAL A 99 -7.79 -7.65 -10.50
CA VAL A 99 -8.63 -7.74 -11.71
C VAL A 99 -8.52 -6.49 -12.58
N THR A 100 -8.30 -5.32 -11.97
CA THR A 100 -8.14 -4.05 -12.68
C THR A 100 -6.70 -3.77 -13.13
N GLY A 101 -5.73 -4.50 -12.58
CA GLY A 101 -4.30 -4.20 -12.78
C GLY A 101 -3.86 -2.92 -12.07
N PHE A 102 -4.63 -2.44 -11.09
CA PHE A 102 -4.37 -1.19 -10.37
C PHE A 102 -3.36 -1.40 -9.25
N PHE A 103 -2.12 -1.62 -9.61
CA PHE A 103 -0.99 -1.77 -8.69
C PHE A 103 0.33 -1.41 -9.39
N THR A 104 1.33 -1.08 -8.62
CA THR A 104 2.69 -0.91 -9.15
C THR A 104 3.37 -2.26 -9.29
N LYS A 105 3.72 -2.65 -10.54
CA LYS A 105 4.48 -3.88 -10.77
C LYS A 105 5.80 -3.88 -9.98
N PHE A 106 6.00 -4.91 -9.17
CA PHE A 106 7.13 -5.03 -8.23
C PHE A 106 7.18 -3.88 -7.20
N GLY A 107 6.03 -3.31 -6.86
CA GLY A 107 5.88 -2.33 -5.80
C GLY A 107 5.42 -2.98 -4.50
N ASP A 108 4.47 -2.36 -3.84
CA ASP A 108 3.88 -2.79 -2.57
C ASP A 108 3.17 -4.15 -2.62
N GLY A 109 2.71 -4.58 -3.80
CA GLY A 109 2.16 -5.92 -4.02
C GLY A 109 3.22 -7.03 -4.11
N ALA A 110 4.51 -6.71 -4.19
CA ALA A 110 5.56 -7.70 -4.10
C ALA A 110 5.76 -8.10 -2.63
N ALA A 111 5.19 -9.23 -2.23
CA ALA A 111 5.21 -9.74 -0.87
C ALA A 111 5.35 -11.26 -0.85
N ASP A 112 5.79 -11.82 0.29
CA ASP A 112 5.88 -13.27 0.48
C ASP A 112 4.50 -13.89 0.74
N VAL A 113 3.60 -13.12 1.37
CA VAL A 113 2.24 -13.54 1.70
C VAL A 113 1.26 -12.40 1.40
N LEU A 114 0.18 -12.73 0.71
CA LEU A 114 -0.92 -11.82 0.35
C LEU A 114 -2.25 -12.32 0.93
N PRO A 115 -2.54 -12.08 2.20
CA PRO A 115 -3.73 -12.62 2.87
C PRO A 115 -5.06 -12.13 2.29
N LEU A 116 -5.06 -10.98 1.63
CA LEU A 116 -6.25 -10.34 1.07
C LEU A 116 -6.48 -10.62 -0.42
N SER A 117 -5.58 -11.37 -1.08
CA SER A 117 -5.58 -11.56 -2.54
C SER A 117 -6.88 -12.14 -3.12
N GLY A 118 -7.63 -12.91 -2.33
CA GLY A 118 -8.93 -13.48 -2.71
C GLY A 118 -10.15 -12.66 -2.26
N LEU A 119 -9.95 -11.55 -1.57
CA LEU A 119 -11.03 -10.72 -1.04
C LEU A 119 -11.26 -9.50 -1.92
N ASN A 120 -12.53 -9.11 -2.07
CA ASN A 120 -12.87 -7.83 -2.67
C ASN A 120 -12.83 -6.69 -1.63
N LYS A 121 -12.97 -5.44 -2.08
CA LYS A 121 -12.87 -4.26 -1.20
C LYS A 121 -13.95 -4.24 -0.13
N ARG A 122 -15.16 -4.64 -0.48
CA ARG A 122 -16.32 -4.75 0.43
C ARG A 122 -16.06 -5.75 1.55
N GLN A 123 -15.51 -6.91 1.22
CA GLN A 123 -15.16 -7.96 2.18
C GLN A 123 -14.03 -7.52 3.12
N ALA A 124 -12.97 -6.89 2.59
CA ALA A 124 -11.88 -6.35 3.41
C ALA A 124 -12.40 -5.27 4.40
N ARG A 125 -13.28 -4.37 3.92
CA ARG A 125 -13.95 -3.37 4.77
C ARG A 125 -14.81 -4.01 5.86
N ALA A 126 -15.56 -5.07 5.53
CA ALA A 126 -16.37 -5.80 6.49
C ALA A 126 -15.51 -6.47 7.57
N LEU A 127 -14.36 -7.04 7.21
CA LEU A 127 -13.40 -7.62 8.17
C LEU A 127 -12.86 -6.55 9.12
N LEU A 128 -12.44 -5.39 8.64
CA LEU A 128 -11.97 -4.30 9.50
C LEU A 128 -13.05 -3.88 10.52
N ARG A 129 -14.30 -3.78 10.08
CA ARG A 129 -15.44 -3.48 10.99
C ARG A 129 -15.62 -4.57 12.04
N GLN A 130 -15.56 -5.84 11.64
CA GLN A 130 -15.70 -6.99 12.55
C GLN A 130 -14.56 -7.05 13.58
N LEU A 131 -13.35 -6.65 13.17
CA LEU A 131 -12.18 -6.55 14.06
C LEU A 131 -12.24 -5.34 15.00
N GLY A 132 -13.25 -4.48 14.89
CA GLY A 132 -13.41 -3.31 15.75
C GLY A 132 -12.56 -2.11 15.33
N ALA A 133 -12.10 -2.06 14.09
CA ALA A 133 -11.34 -0.92 13.60
C ALA A 133 -12.15 0.38 13.66
N PRO A 134 -11.54 1.51 14.00
CA PRO A 134 -12.22 2.82 14.00
C PRO A 134 -12.72 3.18 12.61
N ARG A 135 -13.85 3.91 12.55
CA ARG A 135 -14.52 4.27 11.29
C ARG A 135 -13.60 4.95 10.28
N GLN A 136 -12.68 5.76 10.73
CA GLN A 136 -11.72 6.46 9.85
C GLN A 136 -10.85 5.51 9.03
N LEU A 137 -10.57 4.28 9.48
CA LEU A 137 -9.77 3.31 8.74
C LEU A 137 -10.60 2.57 7.67
N TRP A 138 -11.79 2.06 8.03
CA TRP A 138 -12.59 1.31 7.08
C TRP A 138 -13.49 2.19 6.19
N GLY A 139 -13.71 3.44 6.59
CA GLY A 139 -14.53 4.43 5.86
C GLY A 139 -13.71 5.41 5.02
N LYS A 140 -12.37 5.36 5.08
CA LYS A 140 -11.51 6.20 4.26
C LYS A 140 -11.73 5.91 2.78
N VAL A 141 -11.81 6.98 1.99
CA VAL A 141 -11.82 6.86 0.52
C VAL A 141 -10.41 6.40 0.09
N PRO A 142 -10.29 5.33 -0.70
CA PRO A 142 -8.99 4.83 -1.12
C PRO A 142 -8.25 5.83 -2.01
N THR A 143 -6.96 6.03 -1.70
CA THR A 143 -6.04 6.86 -2.47
C THR A 143 -4.68 6.18 -2.49
N ALA A 144 -4.02 6.13 -3.65
CA ALA A 144 -2.67 5.58 -3.76
C ALA A 144 -1.60 6.51 -3.14
N ASP A 145 -1.87 7.82 -3.08
CA ASP A 145 -0.98 8.88 -2.56
C ASP A 145 0.46 8.79 -3.12
N LEU A 146 0.57 8.50 -4.42
CA LEU A 146 1.85 8.35 -5.11
C LEU A 146 2.24 9.59 -5.91
N LEU A 147 1.25 10.38 -6.37
CA LEU A 147 1.47 11.53 -7.24
C LEU A 147 1.80 12.80 -6.44
N ASP A 148 2.79 13.57 -6.89
CA ASP A 148 3.16 14.86 -6.28
C ASP A 148 2.27 15.99 -6.80
N GLU A 149 1.84 15.93 -8.08
CA GLU A 149 1.05 16.97 -8.74
C GLU A 149 -0.47 16.81 -8.50
N HIS A 150 -0.92 15.62 -8.13
CA HIS A 150 -2.34 15.30 -7.90
C HIS A 150 -2.57 14.66 -6.54
N VAL A 151 -2.17 15.37 -5.48
CA VAL A 151 -2.30 14.91 -4.09
C VAL A 151 -3.77 14.62 -3.75
N GLY A 152 -4.01 13.43 -3.18
CA GLY A 152 -5.35 13.03 -2.73
C GLY A 152 -6.29 12.58 -3.85
N ARG A 153 -5.81 12.38 -5.08
CA ARG A 153 -6.60 11.76 -6.13
C ARG A 153 -7.04 10.36 -5.69
N THR A 154 -8.34 10.07 -5.86
CA THR A 154 -8.89 8.79 -5.43
C THR A 154 -8.60 7.69 -6.45
N ASP A 155 -8.53 6.44 -5.97
CA ASP A 155 -8.38 5.27 -6.84
C ASP A 155 -9.53 5.20 -7.86
N GLU A 156 -10.77 5.49 -7.43
CA GLU A 156 -11.96 5.47 -8.29
C GLU A 156 -11.91 6.54 -9.38
N ASP A 157 -11.36 7.74 -9.09
CA ASP A 157 -11.14 8.78 -10.10
C ASP A 157 -10.08 8.37 -11.13
N GLU A 158 -9.09 7.62 -10.72
CA GLU A 158 -8.01 7.16 -11.61
C GLU A 158 -8.45 5.97 -12.46
N LEU A 159 -9.21 5.05 -11.88
CA LEU A 159 -9.78 3.90 -12.57
C LEU A 159 -10.95 4.27 -13.51
N GLY A 160 -11.68 5.33 -13.18
CA GLY A 160 -12.96 5.65 -13.81
C GLY A 160 -14.08 4.65 -13.48
N LEU A 161 -13.90 3.86 -12.42
CA LEU A 161 -14.81 2.83 -11.92
C LEU A 161 -14.90 2.90 -10.41
N ARG A 162 -16.06 2.60 -9.84
CA ARG A 162 -16.22 2.52 -8.40
C ARG A 162 -15.86 1.12 -7.89
N TYR A 163 -15.29 1.05 -6.69
CA TYR A 163 -15.01 -0.24 -6.07
C TYR A 163 -16.26 -1.12 -5.89
N ASP A 164 -17.41 -0.53 -5.67
CA ASP A 164 -18.67 -1.29 -5.57
C ASP A 164 -19.02 -2.00 -6.90
N GLU A 165 -18.72 -1.40 -8.05
CA GLU A 165 -18.93 -2.00 -9.39
C GLU A 165 -17.94 -3.13 -9.65
N ILE A 166 -16.68 -2.92 -9.26
CA ILE A 166 -15.62 -3.95 -9.35
C ILE A 166 -15.96 -5.15 -8.46
N ASP A 167 -16.44 -4.88 -7.24
CA ASP A 167 -16.83 -5.91 -6.29
C ASP A 167 -18.05 -6.69 -6.79
N ASP A 168 -19.06 -6.02 -7.39
CA ASP A 168 -20.22 -6.68 -7.99
C ASP A 168 -19.81 -7.58 -9.16
N TYR A 169 -18.89 -7.14 -10.00
CA TYR A 169 -18.31 -7.98 -11.05
C TYR A 169 -17.62 -9.23 -10.48
N LEU A 170 -16.79 -9.07 -9.44
CA LEU A 170 -16.08 -10.16 -8.78
C LEU A 170 -17.03 -11.16 -8.10
N GLU A 171 -18.18 -10.70 -7.64
CA GLU A 171 -19.25 -11.52 -7.03
C GLU A 171 -20.18 -12.16 -8.09
N GLY A 172 -19.94 -11.94 -9.37
CA GLY A 172 -20.76 -12.47 -10.47
C GLY A 172 -22.13 -11.81 -10.60
N ARG A 173 -22.25 -10.57 -10.14
CA ARG A 173 -23.47 -9.76 -10.31
C ARG A 173 -23.41 -9.02 -11.65
N ASP A 174 -24.58 -8.65 -12.15
CA ASP A 174 -24.69 -7.79 -13.32
C ASP A 174 -24.15 -6.39 -12.97
N VAL A 175 -23.22 -5.90 -13.78
CA VAL A 175 -22.70 -4.52 -13.73
C VAL A 175 -23.18 -3.77 -14.97
N PRO A 176 -23.52 -2.47 -14.86
CA PRO A 176 -24.02 -1.69 -15.96
C PRO A 176 -23.01 -1.48 -17.09
#